data_08c7bbf4188745941c2291fb7b35cc95
#
_entry.id   08c7bbf4188745941c2291fb7b35cc95
#
_cell.length_a   1.000
_cell.length_b   1.000
_cell.length_c   1.000
_cell.angle_alpha   90.00
_cell.angle_beta   90.00
_cell.angle_gamma   90.00
#
_symmetry.space_group_name_H-M   'P 1'
#
loop_
_entity.id
_entity.type
_entity.pdbx_description
1 polymer ?
#
loop_
_entity_poly.entity_id
_entity_poly.type
_entity_poly.pdbx_seq_one_letter_code
_entity_poly.pdbx_strand_id
1 'polypeptide(L)'
;MLRQIADGVLIHESGFCQSNTVVVQGTAGVLLIDPGVHGSEMACLAHDLSDSGQTVVAGFSTHPHWDHLLWHAGLGEAPRYGTARCAATARDRLSGGVDAVAKAAGIPEQVPLDLLGLITGLPAETARIPWDGPEVRILEHQAHAPGHAALLIEERGLLVAGDMLSDVLIPMLDMNGTADPVEDYLAALRLLEDVAGDVEILVPGHGSIGGADQVRQRIDQDRAYVHALRDAHIPADRRLGPTAMPGWDWVGGVHARQLQLLAQRTERDGTPG
;
A
#
# COMPACT_ATOMS: atom_id res chain seq x y z
N MET A 1 -17.46 1.43 8.66
CA MET A 1 -17.50 1.43 10.16
C MET A 1 -16.11 1.09 10.68
N LEU A 2 -15.59 1.90 11.59
CA LEU A 2 -14.28 1.66 12.22
C LEU A 2 -14.31 0.44 13.15
N ARG A 3 -13.29 -0.39 13.09
CA ARG A 3 -13.09 -1.57 13.95
C ARG A 3 -11.74 -1.50 14.63
N GLN A 4 -11.71 -1.59 15.96
CA GLN A 4 -10.47 -1.66 16.73
C GLN A 4 -9.77 -3.00 16.51
N ILE A 5 -8.47 -2.99 16.26
CA ILE A 5 -7.62 -4.17 16.05
C ILE A 5 -6.52 -4.30 17.11
N ALA A 6 -6.11 -3.17 17.71
CA ALA A 6 -5.21 -3.09 18.84
C ALA A 6 -5.58 -1.87 19.71
N ASP A 7 -4.92 -1.70 20.84
CA ASP A 7 -5.10 -0.50 21.65
C ASP A 7 -4.65 0.75 20.86
N GLY A 8 -5.58 1.72 20.68
CA GLY A 8 -5.36 2.93 19.91
C GLY A 8 -5.15 2.70 18.41
N VAL A 9 -5.50 1.54 17.85
CA VAL A 9 -5.44 1.27 16.42
C VAL A 9 -6.79 0.75 15.91
N LEU A 10 -7.35 1.49 14.93
CA LEU A 10 -8.58 1.09 14.26
C LEU A 10 -8.36 0.96 12.76
N ILE A 11 -9.21 0.19 12.11
CA ILE A 11 -9.24 0.08 10.66
C ILE A 11 -10.63 0.33 10.11
N HIS A 12 -10.65 0.82 8.87
CA HIS A 12 -11.80 0.78 7.98
C HIS A 12 -11.41 -0.04 6.74
N GLU A 13 -12.23 -1.04 6.40
CA GLU A 13 -12.09 -1.83 5.18
C GLU A 13 -13.07 -1.30 4.13
N SER A 14 -12.56 -0.90 2.98
CA SER A 14 -13.36 -0.45 1.84
C SER A 14 -13.99 -1.61 1.09
N GLY A 15 -15.17 -1.39 0.53
CA GLY A 15 -15.76 -2.29 -0.46
C GLY A 15 -14.97 -2.40 -1.77
N PHE A 16 -14.07 -1.45 -2.03
CA PHE A 16 -13.17 -1.49 -3.17
C PHE A 16 -11.95 -2.34 -2.87
N CYS A 17 -11.85 -3.50 -3.49
CA CYS A 17 -10.70 -4.41 -3.41
C CYS A 17 -10.19 -4.67 -1.97
N GLN A 18 -11.10 -4.68 -0.98
CA GLN A 18 -10.74 -4.85 0.43
C GLN A 18 -9.57 -3.93 0.85
N SER A 19 -9.59 -2.68 0.37
CA SER A 19 -8.57 -1.69 0.71
C SER A 19 -8.67 -1.30 2.17
N ASN A 20 -7.55 -1.26 2.88
CA ASN A 20 -7.48 -1.00 4.31
C ASN A 20 -7.01 0.43 4.61
N THR A 21 -7.82 1.18 5.36
CA THR A 21 -7.43 2.42 6.03
C THR A 21 -7.04 2.12 7.45
N VAL A 22 -5.90 2.63 7.90
CA VAL A 22 -5.47 2.51 9.29
C VAL A 22 -5.59 3.85 10.00
N VAL A 23 -6.17 3.83 11.19
CA VAL A 23 -6.29 4.98 12.10
C VAL A 23 -5.46 4.69 13.33
N VAL A 24 -4.46 5.53 13.60
CA VAL A 24 -3.60 5.41 14.78
C VAL A 24 -3.90 6.58 15.72
N GLN A 25 -4.27 6.29 16.97
CA GLN A 25 -4.55 7.30 17.98
C GLN A 25 -3.24 7.83 18.59
N GLY A 26 -3.12 9.15 18.63
CA GLY A 26 -2.06 9.90 19.29
C GLY A 26 -2.58 10.79 20.41
N THR A 27 -1.74 11.68 20.92
CA THR A 27 -2.08 12.60 22.02
C THR A 27 -2.95 13.75 21.56
N ALA A 28 -2.74 14.28 20.37
CA ALA A 28 -3.45 15.45 19.84
C ALA A 28 -4.57 15.09 18.85
N GLY A 29 -4.72 13.83 18.49
CA GLY A 29 -5.67 13.35 17.49
C GLY A 29 -5.20 12.07 16.85
N VAL A 30 -5.57 11.85 15.59
CA VAL A 30 -5.26 10.60 14.86
C VAL A 30 -4.39 10.84 13.64
N LEU A 31 -3.53 9.87 13.34
CA LEU A 31 -2.88 9.69 12.05
C LEU A 31 -3.74 8.76 11.19
N LEU A 32 -4.01 9.15 9.95
CA LEU A 32 -4.64 8.31 8.95
C LEU A 32 -3.60 7.78 7.96
N ILE A 33 -3.63 6.47 7.69
CA ILE A 33 -2.80 5.85 6.67
C ILE A 33 -3.73 5.30 5.60
N ASP A 34 -3.52 5.71 4.34
CA ASP A 34 -4.30 5.33 3.16
C ASP A 34 -5.82 5.47 3.38
N PRO A 35 -6.38 6.69 3.45
CA PRO A 35 -7.67 6.98 4.09
C PRO A 35 -8.94 6.54 3.34
N GLY A 36 -8.84 5.57 2.44
CA GLY A 36 -10.02 4.94 1.80
C GLY A 36 -10.18 5.29 0.33
N VAL A 37 -11.24 4.75 -0.31
CA VAL A 37 -11.44 4.82 -1.75
C VAL A 37 -12.73 5.53 -2.12
N HIS A 38 -13.89 5.04 -1.67
CA HIS A 38 -15.17 5.67 -2.02
C HIS A 38 -15.45 6.93 -1.18
N GLY A 39 -15.96 7.98 -1.83
CA GLY A 39 -16.28 9.23 -1.17
C GLY A 39 -17.27 9.07 0.00
N SER A 40 -18.27 8.20 -0.15
CA SER A 40 -19.23 7.89 0.91
C SER A 40 -18.59 7.18 2.11
N GLU A 41 -17.61 6.29 1.87
CA GLU A 41 -16.89 5.59 2.93
C GLU A 41 -15.97 6.56 3.70
N MET A 42 -15.22 7.41 2.99
CA MET A 42 -14.39 8.44 3.61
C MET A 42 -15.21 9.49 4.38
N ALA A 43 -16.42 9.85 3.88
CA ALA A 43 -17.34 10.72 4.60
C ALA A 43 -17.85 10.06 5.89
N CYS A 44 -18.19 8.77 5.86
CA CYS A 44 -18.55 8.00 7.06
C CYS A 44 -17.37 7.89 8.03
N LEU A 45 -16.15 7.66 7.54
CA LEU A 45 -14.93 7.64 8.36
C LEU A 45 -14.73 8.99 9.08
N ALA A 46 -14.87 10.10 8.36
CA ALA A 46 -14.76 11.45 8.92
C ALA A 46 -15.83 11.69 10.01
N HIS A 47 -17.05 11.22 9.79
CA HIS A 47 -18.15 11.31 10.75
C HIS A 47 -17.87 10.46 12.01
N ASP A 48 -17.50 9.19 11.84
CA ASP A 48 -17.16 8.28 12.94
C ASP A 48 -16.03 8.86 13.83
N LEU A 49 -15.00 9.47 13.22
CA LEU A 49 -13.92 10.14 13.94
C LEU A 49 -14.42 11.35 14.72
N SER A 50 -15.21 12.21 14.06
CA SER A 50 -15.80 13.40 14.69
C SER A 50 -16.71 13.05 15.86
N ASP A 51 -17.56 12.05 15.73
CA ASP A 51 -18.48 11.60 16.78
C ASP A 51 -17.75 11.00 17.99
N SER A 52 -16.57 10.41 17.76
CA SER A 52 -15.68 9.92 18.83
C SER A 52 -14.76 11.01 19.39
N GLY A 53 -14.92 12.27 18.96
CA GLY A 53 -14.10 13.40 19.41
C GLY A 53 -12.65 13.35 18.90
N GLN A 54 -12.37 12.58 17.85
CA GLN A 54 -11.05 12.43 17.26
C GLN A 54 -10.84 13.43 16.11
N THR A 55 -9.75 14.18 16.15
CA THR A 55 -9.34 15.08 15.07
C THR A 55 -8.24 14.43 14.26
N VAL A 56 -8.33 14.48 12.93
CA VAL A 56 -7.23 14.05 12.06
C VAL A 56 -6.14 15.10 12.11
N VAL A 57 -4.95 14.73 12.57
CA VAL A 57 -3.79 15.64 12.73
C VAL A 57 -2.67 15.37 11.74
N ALA A 58 -2.67 14.19 11.10
CA ALA A 58 -1.74 13.84 10.03
C ALA A 58 -2.35 12.76 9.12
N GLY A 59 -1.87 12.71 7.87
CA GLY A 59 -2.12 11.62 6.93
C GLY A 59 -0.82 11.10 6.34
N PHE A 60 -0.79 9.82 5.96
CA PHE A 60 0.32 9.22 5.22
C PHE A 60 -0.20 8.31 4.10
N SER A 61 0.39 8.45 2.91
CA SER A 61 0.15 7.57 1.78
C SER A 61 1.33 6.61 1.63
N THR A 62 1.07 5.32 1.68
CA THR A 62 2.12 4.28 1.63
C THR A 62 2.83 4.25 0.29
N HIS A 63 2.14 4.53 -0.82
CA HIS A 63 2.71 4.51 -2.15
C HIS A 63 1.87 5.31 -3.17
N PRO A 64 2.41 5.59 -4.39
CA PRO A 64 1.77 6.52 -5.33
C PRO A 64 0.74 5.87 -6.26
N HIS A 65 0.00 4.85 -5.83
CA HIS A 65 -1.20 4.40 -6.54
C HIS A 65 -2.40 5.24 -6.11
N TRP A 66 -3.33 5.43 -7.04
CA TRP A 66 -4.43 6.38 -6.87
C TRP A 66 -5.31 6.08 -5.66
N ASP A 67 -5.58 4.82 -5.38
CA ASP A 67 -6.40 4.34 -4.26
C ASP A 67 -5.76 4.50 -2.87
N HIS A 68 -4.46 4.82 -2.83
CA HIS A 68 -3.72 5.18 -1.61
C HIS A 68 -3.42 6.69 -1.50
N LEU A 69 -3.72 7.46 -2.55
CA LEU A 69 -3.47 8.90 -2.62
C LEU A 69 -4.72 9.78 -2.39
N LEU A 70 -5.86 9.15 -2.13
CA LEU A 70 -7.13 9.84 -1.97
C LEU A 70 -7.23 10.56 -0.61
N TRP A 71 -8.10 11.57 -0.59
CA TRP A 71 -8.48 12.29 0.61
C TRP A 71 -9.88 12.85 0.45
N HIS A 72 -10.60 13.01 1.55
CA HIS A 72 -11.93 13.60 1.57
C HIS A 72 -11.93 14.88 2.42
N ALA A 73 -12.62 15.93 1.97
CA ALA A 73 -12.65 17.21 2.66
C ALA A 73 -13.16 17.11 4.12
N GLY A 74 -14.04 16.15 4.40
CA GLY A 74 -14.54 15.87 5.75
C GLY A 74 -13.46 15.42 6.75
N LEU A 75 -12.30 14.95 6.27
CA LEU A 75 -11.16 14.58 7.11
C LEU A 75 -10.32 15.80 7.54
N GLY A 76 -10.68 17.00 7.06
CA GLY A 76 -10.00 18.25 7.38
C GLY A 76 -8.72 18.51 6.57
N GLU A 77 -7.99 19.56 6.98
CA GLU A 77 -6.79 20.08 6.29
C GLU A 77 -5.48 19.62 6.95
N ALA A 78 -5.47 18.45 7.57
CA ALA A 78 -4.26 17.91 8.18
C ALA A 78 -3.13 17.74 7.14
N PRO A 79 -1.85 17.93 7.53
CA PRO A 79 -0.73 17.66 6.65
C PRO A 79 -0.74 16.20 6.22
N ARG A 80 -0.51 15.97 4.92
CA ARG A 80 -0.48 14.64 4.30
C ARG A 80 0.90 14.38 3.76
N TYR A 81 1.45 13.25 4.13
CA TYR A 81 2.82 12.86 3.82
C TYR A 81 2.89 11.61 2.94
N GLY A 82 4.02 11.43 2.33
CA GLY A 82 4.52 10.22 1.73
C GLY A 82 6.04 10.31 1.70
N THR A 83 6.73 9.29 1.24
CA THR A 83 8.17 9.41 1.00
C THR A 83 8.45 10.47 -0.08
N ALA A 84 9.66 11.01 -0.13
CA ALA A 84 10.05 11.99 -1.16
C ALA A 84 9.75 11.46 -2.57
N ARG A 85 10.06 10.19 -2.81
CA ARG A 85 9.88 9.53 -4.11
C ARG A 85 8.40 9.24 -4.40
N CYS A 86 7.62 8.84 -3.42
CA CYS A 86 6.18 8.69 -3.55
C CYS A 86 5.53 10.00 -4.00
N ALA A 87 5.80 11.10 -3.30
CA ALA A 87 5.23 12.41 -3.62
C ALA A 87 5.70 12.96 -4.99
N ALA A 88 6.96 12.73 -5.38
CA ALA A 88 7.45 13.09 -6.70
C ALA A 88 6.72 12.29 -7.79
N THR A 89 6.60 10.98 -7.63
CA THR A 89 5.91 10.10 -8.58
C THR A 89 4.42 10.46 -8.70
N ALA A 90 3.75 10.77 -7.57
CA ALA A 90 2.36 11.23 -7.60
C ALA A 90 2.20 12.51 -8.42
N ARG A 91 3.07 13.52 -8.20
CA ARG A 91 3.06 14.78 -9.00
C ARG A 91 3.29 14.52 -10.47
N ASP A 92 4.27 13.68 -10.81
CA ASP A 92 4.60 13.37 -12.21
C ASP A 92 3.42 12.69 -12.92
N ARG A 93 2.79 11.71 -12.27
CA ARG A 93 1.59 11.03 -12.79
C ARG A 93 0.42 11.99 -12.98
N LEU A 94 0.23 12.94 -12.07
CA LEU A 94 -0.86 13.92 -12.12
C LEU A 94 -0.55 15.14 -13.00
N SER A 95 0.66 15.27 -13.55
CA SER A 95 1.07 16.42 -14.37
C SER A 95 0.23 16.60 -15.64
N GLY A 96 -0.33 15.53 -16.20
CA GLY A 96 -1.26 15.53 -17.32
C GLY A 96 -2.72 15.86 -16.97
N GLY A 97 -2.99 16.12 -15.70
CA GLY A 97 -4.33 16.38 -15.16
C GLY A 97 -5.01 15.13 -14.56
N VAL A 98 -5.82 15.37 -13.54
CA VAL A 98 -6.51 14.32 -12.77
C VAL A 98 -7.44 13.50 -13.66
N ASP A 99 -8.19 14.13 -14.57
CA ASP A 99 -9.12 13.45 -15.48
C ASP A 99 -8.40 12.46 -16.41
N ALA A 100 -7.21 12.83 -16.89
CA ALA A 100 -6.41 11.95 -17.72
C ALA A 100 -5.94 10.71 -16.96
N VAL A 101 -5.53 10.88 -15.69
CA VAL A 101 -5.15 9.79 -14.79
C VAL A 101 -6.35 8.90 -14.50
N ALA A 102 -7.50 9.49 -14.15
CA ALA A 102 -8.71 8.76 -13.87
C ALA A 102 -9.13 7.85 -15.03
N LYS A 103 -9.09 8.40 -16.25
CA LYS A 103 -9.40 7.64 -17.48
C LYS A 103 -8.38 6.52 -17.73
N ALA A 104 -7.08 6.81 -17.58
CA ALA A 104 -6.01 5.85 -17.84
C ALA A 104 -6.01 4.69 -16.83
N ALA A 105 -6.29 4.97 -15.57
CA ALA A 105 -6.34 4.01 -14.48
C ALA A 105 -7.71 3.32 -14.32
N GLY A 106 -8.73 3.76 -15.07
CA GLY A 106 -10.10 3.22 -14.95
C GLY A 106 -10.72 3.51 -13.58
N ILE A 107 -10.41 4.68 -12.99
CA ILE A 107 -10.95 5.04 -11.66
C ILE A 107 -12.47 5.19 -11.75
N PRO A 108 -13.25 4.55 -10.87
CA PRO A 108 -14.69 4.68 -10.87
C PRO A 108 -15.17 6.13 -10.64
N GLU A 109 -16.26 6.55 -11.30
CA GLU A 109 -16.79 7.93 -11.24
C GLU A 109 -17.17 8.39 -9.82
N GLN A 110 -17.50 7.47 -8.92
CA GLN A 110 -17.87 7.75 -7.53
C GLN A 110 -16.69 8.00 -6.61
N VAL A 111 -15.45 7.90 -7.12
CA VAL A 111 -14.22 8.20 -6.37
C VAL A 111 -13.97 9.71 -6.41
N PRO A 112 -13.82 10.39 -5.25
CA PRO A 112 -13.54 11.83 -5.23
C PRO A 112 -12.08 12.09 -5.58
N LEU A 113 -11.86 12.93 -6.58
CA LEU A 113 -10.52 13.20 -7.12
C LEU A 113 -9.99 14.59 -6.76
N ASP A 114 -10.78 15.45 -6.12
CA ASP A 114 -10.45 16.85 -5.84
C ASP A 114 -9.15 17.02 -5.04
N LEU A 115 -8.86 16.06 -4.17
CA LEU A 115 -7.69 16.09 -3.28
C LEU A 115 -6.69 14.97 -3.57
N LEU A 116 -6.84 14.29 -4.72
CA LEU A 116 -5.96 13.19 -5.14
C LEU A 116 -4.50 13.65 -5.23
N GLY A 117 -3.62 12.92 -4.56
CA GLY A 117 -2.16 13.09 -4.68
C GLY A 117 -1.59 14.37 -4.07
N LEU A 118 -2.40 15.17 -3.37
CA LEU A 118 -1.94 16.37 -2.67
C LEU A 118 -1.20 15.98 -1.38
N ILE A 119 -0.05 15.35 -1.52
CA ILE A 119 0.82 14.92 -0.43
C ILE A 119 2.16 15.66 -0.46
N THR A 120 2.76 15.84 0.72
CA THR A 120 4.10 16.40 0.92
C THR A 120 5.11 15.27 1.03
N GLY A 121 6.16 15.29 0.21
CA GLY A 121 7.27 14.36 0.33
C GLY A 121 8.12 14.66 1.56
N LEU A 122 8.28 13.69 2.45
CA LEU A 122 9.23 13.79 3.54
C LEU A 122 10.66 13.71 2.99
N PRO A 123 11.65 14.42 3.58
CA PRO A 123 13.06 14.28 3.21
C PRO A 123 13.50 12.80 3.19
N ALA A 124 14.39 12.45 2.27
CA ALA A 124 14.79 11.04 2.06
C ALA A 124 15.40 10.37 3.30
N GLU A 125 16.03 11.17 4.19
CA GLU A 125 16.60 10.70 5.44
C GLU A 125 15.59 10.58 6.59
N THR A 126 14.32 10.93 6.37
CA THR A 126 13.27 10.90 7.38
C THR A 126 12.84 9.47 7.65
N ALA A 127 13.25 8.94 8.80
CA ALA A 127 12.93 7.57 9.20
C ALA A 127 11.57 7.41 9.91
N ARG A 128 10.89 8.52 10.24
CA ARG A 128 9.66 8.55 11.06
C ARG A 128 8.68 9.58 10.55
N ILE A 129 7.38 9.29 10.70
CA ILE A 129 6.33 10.29 10.39
C ILE A 129 6.37 11.39 11.44
N PRO A 130 6.41 12.69 11.04
CA PRO A 130 6.39 13.83 11.98
C PRO A 130 4.95 14.11 12.44
N TRP A 131 4.54 13.54 13.57
CA TRP A 131 3.23 13.75 14.19
C TRP A 131 3.30 13.55 15.70
N ASP A 132 2.26 13.95 16.44
CA ASP A 132 2.19 13.87 17.91
C ASP A 132 1.42 12.60 18.33
N GLY A 133 2.13 11.47 18.38
CA GLY A 133 1.59 10.17 18.72
C GLY A 133 2.67 9.09 18.79
N PRO A 134 2.28 7.80 18.83
CA PRO A 134 3.21 6.68 18.77
C PRO A 134 4.21 6.82 17.62
N GLU A 135 5.44 6.40 17.84
CA GLU A 135 6.46 6.42 16.80
C GLU A 135 6.05 5.54 15.63
N VAL A 136 6.03 6.10 14.42
CA VAL A 136 5.77 5.37 13.17
C VAL A 136 7.03 5.42 12.33
N ARG A 137 7.74 4.29 12.27
CA ARG A 137 8.94 4.12 11.43
C ARG A 137 8.55 3.90 9.98
N ILE A 138 9.26 4.56 9.08
CA ILE A 138 9.10 4.43 7.63
C ILE A 138 10.14 3.42 7.12
N LEU A 139 9.67 2.33 6.53
CA LEU A 139 10.49 1.31 5.88
C LEU A 139 10.31 1.49 4.36
N GLU A 140 11.05 2.45 3.78
CA GLU A 140 10.94 2.76 2.35
C GLU A 140 11.64 1.69 1.51
N HIS A 141 11.01 1.29 0.40
CA HIS A 141 11.52 0.35 -0.60
C HIS A 141 10.92 0.60 -1.98
N GLN A 142 11.35 -0.17 -3.00
CA GLN A 142 10.96 0.03 -4.39
C GLN A 142 10.19 -1.16 -4.99
N ALA A 143 9.74 -2.09 -4.17
CA ALA A 143 9.19 -3.39 -4.61
C ALA A 143 7.99 -3.28 -5.54
N HIS A 144 6.96 -2.55 -5.08
CA HIS A 144 5.64 -2.48 -5.71
C HIS A 144 5.45 -1.19 -6.49
N ALA A 145 5.99 -0.09 -5.98
CA ALA A 145 5.88 1.23 -6.59
C ALA A 145 7.05 2.12 -6.14
N PRO A 146 7.39 3.19 -6.90
CA PRO A 146 8.44 4.10 -6.52
C PRO A 146 8.15 4.80 -5.19
N GLY A 147 9.05 4.63 -4.22
CA GLY A 147 8.90 5.24 -2.89
C GLY A 147 7.80 4.60 -2.04
N HIS A 148 7.46 3.35 -2.30
CA HIS A 148 6.59 2.58 -1.43
C HIS A 148 7.21 2.46 -0.04
N ALA A 149 6.39 2.58 1.00
CA ALA A 149 6.80 2.43 2.39
C ALA A 149 5.89 1.49 3.15
N ALA A 150 6.46 0.52 3.83
CA ALA A 150 5.78 -0.10 4.96
C ALA A 150 5.99 0.77 6.22
N LEU A 151 5.06 0.69 7.16
CA LEU A 151 5.09 1.48 8.39
C LEU A 151 5.07 0.54 9.59
N LEU A 152 6.06 0.69 10.47
CA LEU A 152 6.16 -0.10 11.70
C LEU A 152 5.85 0.79 12.91
N ILE A 153 4.91 0.35 13.73
CA ILE A 153 4.54 0.97 15.01
C ILE A 153 4.86 -0.05 16.12
N GLU A 154 6.12 -0.03 16.55
CA GLU A 154 6.68 -1.03 17.49
C GLU A 154 5.88 -1.09 18.80
N GLU A 155 5.48 0.05 19.36
CA GLU A 155 4.68 0.13 20.59
C GLU A 155 3.33 -0.61 20.51
N ARG A 156 2.85 -0.86 19.27
CA ARG A 156 1.56 -1.49 19.00
C ARG A 156 1.73 -2.89 18.36
N GLY A 157 2.96 -3.34 18.16
CA GLY A 157 3.25 -4.56 17.41
C GLY A 157 2.64 -4.56 16.00
N LEU A 158 2.50 -3.38 15.37
CA LEU A 158 1.76 -3.21 14.12
C LEU A 158 2.69 -2.95 12.93
N LEU A 159 2.52 -3.72 11.87
CA LEU A 159 3.09 -3.48 10.55
C LEU A 159 1.98 -3.17 9.54
N VAL A 160 2.00 -1.96 8.97
CA VAL A 160 1.19 -1.59 7.80
C VAL A 160 2.07 -1.79 6.58
N ALA A 161 1.75 -2.78 5.75
CA ALA A 161 2.66 -3.24 4.69
C ALA A 161 2.45 -2.53 3.34
N GLY A 162 1.45 -1.63 3.21
CA GLY A 162 1.02 -1.18 1.89
C GLY A 162 0.65 -2.38 1.02
N ASP A 163 0.86 -2.32 -0.29
CA ASP A 163 0.47 -3.40 -1.22
C ASP A 163 1.47 -4.56 -1.26
N MET A 164 1.93 -4.95 -0.07
CA MET A 164 2.70 -6.17 0.13
C MET A 164 2.03 -7.08 1.17
N LEU A 165 2.40 -8.33 1.17
CA LEU A 165 1.97 -9.35 2.13
C LEU A 165 0.43 -9.52 2.15
N SER A 166 -0.23 -9.32 1.03
CA SER A 166 -1.66 -9.53 0.86
C SER A 166 -2.01 -11.02 0.76
N ASP A 167 -3.16 -11.42 1.29
CA ASP A 167 -3.70 -12.76 1.11
C ASP A 167 -4.61 -12.89 -0.13
N VAL A 168 -4.91 -11.78 -0.79
CA VAL A 168 -5.75 -11.72 -2.00
C VAL A 168 -5.01 -11.24 -3.24
N LEU A 169 -4.00 -10.36 -3.10
CA LEU A 169 -3.14 -9.88 -4.18
C LEU A 169 -1.81 -10.63 -4.20
N ILE A 170 -1.39 -11.03 -5.41
CA ILE A 170 -0.01 -11.49 -5.65
C ILE A 170 0.96 -10.31 -5.59
N PRO A 171 2.27 -10.52 -5.38
CA PRO A 171 3.29 -9.51 -5.62
C PRO A 171 3.14 -8.83 -6.98
N MET A 172 2.94 -7.52 -6.96
CA MET A 172 2.90 -6.68 -8.16
C MET A 172 4.18 -5.85 -8.19
N LEU A 173 5.10 -6.21 -9.08
CA LEU A 173 6.42 -5.60 -9.17
C LEU A 173 6.35 -4.26 -9.91
N ASP A 174 7.14 -3.27 -9.50
CA ASP A 174 7.31 -2.04 -10.29
C ASP A 174 8.09 -2.31 -11.58
N MET A 175 7.36 -2.67 -12.61
CA MET A 175 7.93 -3.03 -13.91
C MET A 175 8.50 -1.83 -14.70
N ASN A 176 8.28 -0.59 -14.23
CA ASN A 176 8.64 0.63 -14.97
C ASN A 176 9.75 1.45 -14.30
N GLY A 177 9.99 1.24 -13.02
CA GLY A 177 10.79 2.14 -12.19
C GLY A 177 12.24 1.74 -11.96
N THR A 178 12.60 0.48 -12.18
CA THR A 178 13.89 -0.08 -11.75
C THR A 178 14.55 -0.96 -12.80
N ALA A 179 15.87 -1.18 -12.62
CA ALA A 179 16.63 -2.09 -13.50
C ALA A 179 16.26 -3.56 -13.22
N ASP A 180 16.08 -3.94 -11.95
CA ASP A 180 15.73 -5.30 -11.53
C ASP A 180 14.55 -5.30 -10.55
N PRO A 181 13.30 -5.34 -11.06
CA PRO A 181 12.11 -5.34 -10.21
C PRO A 181 11.98 -6.60 -9.32
N VAL A 182 12.58 -7.70 -9.74
CA VAL A 182 12.58 -8.95 -8.95
C VAL A 182 13.47 -8.80 -7.73
N GLU A 183 14.70 -8.30 -7.90
CA GLU A 183 15.61 -8.10 -6.78
C GLU A 183 15.12 -7.01 -5.84
N ASP A 184 14.50 -5.93 -6.36
CA ASP A 184 13.91 -4.89 -5.52
C ASP A 184 12.78 -5.45 -4.64
N TYR A 185 11.93 -6.34 -5.18
CA TYR A 185 10.88 -6.99 -4.40
C TYR A 185 11.48 -7.92 -3.34
N LEU A 186 12.47 -8.72 -3.70
CA LEU A 186 13.16 -9.60 -2.75
C LEU A 186 13.90 -8.82 -1.66
N ALA A 187 14.50 -7.67 -1.99
CA ALA A 187 15.12 -6.79 -1.01
C ALA A 187 14.10 -6.22 -0.02
N ALA A 188 12.92 -5.82 -0.49
CA ALA A 188 11.85 -5.37 0.38
C ALA A 188 11.35 -6.49 1.31
N LEU A 189 11.21 -7.72 0.81
CA LEU A 189 10.84 -8.86 1.65
C LEU A 189 11.87 -9.12 2.76
N ARG A 190 13.18 -8.97 2.47
CA ARG A 190 14.23 -9.06 3.51
C ARG A 190 14.06 -7.95 4.56
N LEU A 191 13.81 -6.72 4.13
CA LEU A 191 13.57 -5.58 5.04
C LEU A 191 12.37 -5.84 5.97
N LEU A 192 11.29 -6.41 5.45
CA LEU A 192 10.11 -6.76 6.26
C LEU A 192 10.37 -7.96 7.17
N GLU A 193 11.18 -8.92 6.73
CA GLU A 193 11.58 -10.09 7.52
C GLU A 193 12.43 -9.69 8.74
N ASP A 194 13.30 -8.68 8.61
CA ASP A 194 14.15 -8.16 9.69
C ASP A 194 13.31 -7.61 10.86
N VAL A 195 12.10 -7.11 10.60
CA VAL A 195 11.20 -6.57 11.64
C VAL A 195 10.08 -7.54 12.03
N ALA A 196 9.91 -8.65 11.32
CA ALA A 196 8.79 -9.58 11.51
C ALA A 196 8.71 -10.21 12.92
N GLY A 197 9.82 -10.20 13.65
CA GLY A 197 9.88 -10.72 15.02
C GLY A 197 9.12 -9.88 16.05
N ASP A 198 8.93 -8.60 15.77
CA ASP A 198 8.32 -7.60 16.66
C ASP A 198 6.86 -7.29 16.23
N VAL A 199 6.34 -7.99 15.21
CA VAL A 199 5.01 -7.74 14.64
C VAL A 199 4.01 -8.76 15.18
N GLU A 200 2.96 -8.24 15.82
CA GLU A 200 1.80 -9.00 16.28
C GLU A 200 0.62 -8.89 15.31
N ILE A 201 0.52 -7.77 14.59
CA ILE A 201 -0.58 -7.45 13.69
C ILE A 201 -0.01 -6.94 12.36
N LEU A 202 -0.43 -7.58 11.27
CA LEU A 202 -0.13 -7.18 9.90
C LEU A 202 -1.36 -6.60 9.21
N VAL A 203 -1.25 -5.40 8.68
CA VAL A 203 -2.29 -4.77 7.84
C VAL A 203 -1.73 -4.57 6.43
N PRO A 204 -2.14 -5.36 5.44
CA PRO A 204 -1.82 -5.10 4.03
C PRO A 204 -2.68 -3.95 3.50
N GLY A 205 -2.29 -3.34 2.38
CA GLY A 205 -3.10 -2.34 1.67
C GLY A 205 -4.43 -2.93 1.22
N HIS A 206 -4.42 -4.16 0.76
CA HIS A 206 -5.61 -4.92 0.35
C HIS A 206 -5.64 -6.32 0.97
N GLY A 207 -6.83 -6.75 1.37
CA GLY A 207 -7.06 -8.09 1.93
C GLY A 207 -7.14 -8.12 3.45
N SER A 208 -7.07 -9.32 4.01
CA SER A 208 -7.34 -9.56 5.43
C SER A 208 -6.17 -9.18 6.33
N ILE A 209 -6.48 -8.66 7.50
CA ILE A 209 -5.50 -8.47 8.57
C ILE A 209 -4.92 -9.82 8.98
N GLY A 210 -3.61 -9.86 9.21
CA GLY A 210 -2.87 -11.02 9.68
C GLY A 210 -2.44 -10.88 11.14
N GLY A 211 -2.31 -12.01 11.83
CA GLY A 211 -1.62 -12.09 13.12
C GLY A 211 -0.12 -12.40 12.94
N ALA A 212 0.61 -12.49 14.05
CA ALA A 212 2.05 -12.76 14.10
C ALA A 212 2.49 -13.98 13.26
N ASP A 213 1.75 -15.07 13.35
CA ASP A 213 2.05 -16.30 12.58
C ASP A 213 1.94 -16.07 11.05
N GLN A 214 1.07 -15.17 10.63
CA GLN A 214 0.82 -14.89 9.21
C GLN A 214 1.87 -13.96 8.59
N VAL A 215 2.60 -13.18 9.38
CA VAL A 215 3.63 -12.27 8.86
C VAL A 215 4.69 -13.06 8.08
N ARG A 216 5.32 -14.03 8.73
CA ARG A 216 6.35 -14.89 8.10
C ARG A 216 5.76 -15.75 6.97
N GLN A 217 4.58 -16.30 7.18
CA GLN A 217 3.90 -17.11 6.16
C GLN A 217 3.66 -16.30 4.87
N ARG A 218 3.21 -15.03 4.98
CA ARG A 218 2.96 -14.18 3.80
C ARG A 218 4.26 -13.70 3.15
N ILE A 219 5.31 -13.44 3.93
CA ILE A 219 6.66 -13.17 3.40
C ILE A 219 7.16 -14.37 2.57
N ASP A 220 7.04 -15.59 3.09
CA ASP A 220 7.47 -16.80 2.38
C ASP A 220 6.62 -17.08 1.14
N GLN A 221 5.31 -16.82 1.21
CA GLN A 221 4.40 -16.94 0.06
C GLN A 221 4.76 -15.95 -1.05
N ASP A 222 5.00 -14.68 -0.72
CA ASP A 222 5.39 -13.65 -1.67
C ASP A 222 6.77 -13.96 -2.26
N ARG A 223 7.72 -14.41 -1.44
CA ARG A 223 9.05 -14.83 -1.89
C ARG A 223 8.97 -16.01 -2.88
N ALA A 224 8.18 -17.03 -2.56
CA ALA A 224 7.97 -18.17 -3.45
C ALA A 224 7.36 -17.77 -4.79
N TYR A 225 6.36 -16.85 -4.76
CA TYR A 225 5.76 -16.30 -5.97
C TYR A 225 6.79 -15.55 -6.83
N VAL A 226 7.59 -14.65 -6.22
CA VAL A 226 8.58 -13.84 -6.95
C VAL A 226 9.67 -14.72 -7.57
N HIS A 227 10.12 -15.76 -6.87
CA HIS A 227 11.05 -16.73 -7.45
C HIS A 227 10.44 -17.51 -8.63
N ALA A 228 9.21 -17.99 -8.50
CA ALA A 228 8.52 -18.65 -9.60
C ALA A 228 8.35 -17.73 -10.82
N LEU A 229 8.01 -16.45 -10.58
CA LEU A 229 7.89 -15.45 -11.63
C LEU A 229 9.24 -15.21 -12.35
N ARG A 230 10.35 -15.07 -11.60
CA ARG A 230 11.70 -14.94 -12.15
C ARG A 230 12.09 -16.11 -13.02
N ASP A 231 11.77 -17.32 -12.56
CA ASP A 231 12.16 -18.56 -13.22
C ASP A 231 11.15 -18.97 -14.32
N ALA A 232 10.18 -18.10 -14.63
CA ALA A 232 9.10 -18.31 -15.60
C ALA A 232 8.29 -19.60 -15.34
N HIS A 233 8.18 -20.00 -14.09
CA HIS A 233 7.37 -21.13 -13.66
C HIS A 233 5.97 -20.68 -13.25
N ILE A 234 4.98 -21.59 -13.41
CA ILE A 234 3.64 -21.35 -12.88
C ILE A 234 3.71 -21.49 -11.35
N PRO A 235 3.44 -20.42 -10.57
CA PRO A 235 3.49 -20.51 -9.12
C PRO A 235 2.32 -21.34 -8.58
N ALA A 236 2.59 -22.18 -7.59
CA ALA A 236 1.55 -22.81 -6.78
C ALA A 236 1.03 -21.79 -5.75
N ASP A 237 0.23 -20.84 -6.20
CA ASP A 237 -0.27 -19.74 -5.36
C ASP A 237 -1.79 -19.73 -5.34
N ARG A 238 -2.37 -19.80 -4.13
CA ARG A 238 -3.83 -19.83 -3.94
C ARG A 238 -4.54 -18.54 -4.40
N ARG A 239 -3.80 -17.44 -4.57
CA ARG A 239 -4.31 -16.15 -5.09
C ARG A 239 -4.54 -16.18 -6.61
N LEU A 240 -4.16 -17.28 -7.29
CA LEU A 240 -4.28 -17.46 -8.72
C LEU A 240 -5.21 -18.61 -9.09
N GLY A 241 -5.84 -18.50 -10.26
CA GLY A 241 -6.66 -19.56 -10.86
C GLY A 241 -7.92 -19.89 -10.04
N PRO A 242 -8.35 -21.17 -10.04
CA PRO A 242 -9.62 -21.59 -9.43
C PRO A 242 -9.67 -21.45 -7.89
N THR A 243 -8.52 -21.27 -7.26
CA THR A 243 -8.38 -21.09 -5.79
C THR A 243 -8.40 -19.63 -5.36
N ALA A 244 -8.38 -18.68 -6.32
CA ALA A 244 -8.51 -17.28 -6.04
C ALA A 244 -9.87 -16.97 -5.38
N MET A 245 -9.89 -15.96 -4.53
CA MET A 245 -11.13 -15.50 -3.91
C MET A 245 -12.10 -15.02 -5.00
N PRO A 246 -13.41 -15.29 -4.88
CA PRO A 246 -14.40 -14.80 -5.85
C PRO A 246 -14.31 -13.28 -6.04
N GLY A 247 -14.31 -12.84 -7.31
CA GLY A 247 -14.14 -11.41 -7.66
C GLY A 247 -12.69 -10.97 -7.86
N TRP A 248 -11.70 -11.85 -7.63
CA TRP A 248 -10.28 -11.57 -7.81
C TRP A 248 -9.67 -12.26 -9.06
N ASP A 249 -10.51 -12.73 -9.98
CA ASP A 249 -10.06 -13.41 -11.21
C ASP A 249 -9.11 -12.55 -12.07
N TRP A 250 -9.22 -11.22 -11.99
CA TRP A 250 -8.36 -10.27 -12.69
C TRP A 250 -6.88 -10.36 -12.29
N VAL A 251 -6.58 -10.87 -11.09
CA VAL A 251 -5.19 -11.08 -10.59
C VAL A 251 -4.40 -12.02 -11.52
N GLY A 252 -5.07 -12.99 -12.14
CA GLY A 252 -4.46 -13.84 -13.16
C GLY A 252 -3.96 -13.07 -14.38
N GLY A 253 -4.67 -12.01 -14.77
CA GLY A 253 -4.25 -11.11 -15.84
C GLY A 253 -3.00 -10.29 -15.47
N VAL A 254 -2.88 -9.86 -14.21
CA VAL A 254 -1.69 -9.19 -13.68
C VAL A 254 -0.48 -10.12 -13.74
N HIS A 255 -0.64 -11.37 -13.28
CA HIS A 255 0.41 -12.40 -13.36
C HIS A 255 0.91 -12.59 -14.80
N ALA A 256 0.00 -12.80 -15.75
CA ALA A 256 0.36 -12.96 -17.16
C ALA A 256 1.10 -11.75 -17.72
N ARG A 257 0.68 -10.54 -17.34
CA ARG A 257 1.33 -9.30 -17.75
C ARG A 257 2.75 -9.16 -17.19
N GLN A 258 2.96 -9.51 -15.94
CA GLN A 258 4.30 -9.49 -15.31
C GLN A 258 5.25 -10.45 -16.01
N LEU A 259 4.83 -11.69 -16.29
CA LEU A 259 5.62 -12.65 -17.05
C LEU A 259 6.02 -12.11 -18.42
N GLN A 260 5.07 -11.54 -19.17
CA GLN A 260 5.34 -10.96 -20.49
C GLN A 260 6.38 -9.83 -20.41
N LEU A 261 6.27 -8.94 -19.42
CA LEU A 261 7.20 -7.81 -19.27
C LEU A 261 8.61 -8.26 -18.86
N LEU A 262 8.72 -9.27 -18.00
CA LEU A 262 10.02 -9.84 -17.63
C LEU A 262 10.71 -10.53 -18.81
N ALA A 263 9.97 -11.32 -19.61
CA ALA A 263 10.50 -11.92 -20.83
C ALA A 263 11.04 -10.87 -21.81
N GLN A 264 10.30 -9.77 -22.03
CA GLN A 264 10.73 -8.68 -22.91
C GLN A 264 11.99 -7.94 -22.39
N ARG A 265 12.22 -7.89 -21.07
CA ARG A 265 13.45 -7.32 -20.48
C ARG A 265 14.64 -8.24 -20.76
N THR A 266 14.49 -9.55 -20.49
CA THR A 266 15.54 -10.54 -20.74
C THR A 266 16.00 -10.54 -22.19
N GLU A 267 15.07 -10.43 -23.15
CA GLU A 267 15.38 -10.34 -24.57
C GLU A 267 16.18 -9.08 -24.93
N ARG A 268 15.86 -7.94 -24.34
CA ARG A 268 16.57 -6.68 -24.54
C ARG A 268 18.00 -6.70 -23.98
N ASP A 269 18.16 -7.27 -22.79
CA ASP A 269 19.46 -7.33 -22.12
C ASP A 269 20.38 -8.41 -22.72
N GLY A 270 19.82 -9.44 -23.37
CA GLY A 270 20.54 -10.50 -24.05
C GLY A 270 20.91 -10.22 -25.52
N THR A 271 20.53 -9.07 -26.08
CA THR A 271 20.88 -8.68 -27.46
C THR A 271 22.22 -7.95 -27.45
N PRO A 272 23.34 -8.57 -27.92
CA PRO A 272 24.62 -7.86 -28.04
C PRO A 272 24.47 -6.74 -29.08
N GLY A 273 24.76 -5.50 -28.67
CA GLY A 273 24.83 -4.32 -29.53
C GLY A 273 26.06 -4.34 -30.47
#